data_8701464f19224fa4c48c1ca7dfa4d629
#
_entry.id   8701464f19224fa4c48c1ca7dfa4d629
#
_cell.length_a   1.000
_cell.length_b   1.000
_cell.length_c   1.000
_cell.angle_alpha   90.00
_cell.angle_beta   90.00
_cell.angle_gamma   90.00
#
_symmetry.space_group_name_H-M   'P 1'
#
loop_
_entity.id
_entity.type
_entity.pdbx_description
1 polymer ?
#
loop_
_entity_poly.entity_id
_entity_poly.type
_entity_poly.pdbx_seq_one_letter_code
_entity_poly.pdbx_strand_id
1 'polypeptide(L)'
;MNYDFIWRRTVQIGLLVLPLLCLSDCTKPKGPLAFITNERDGTITVIDSTRDVIVRTFKVGGRLRGIRLAADKQSIWVAISYPTNQAQGEDKIAKIDMNGNVIAKYEAGTDPENFVLNKDESRLYIANEDSGLASVTDVQANRVIASMPVGLEPEGAAISPDGRWVYITSESSSTVTVIDTRTNQPVKTFLVGARPREAVFTVDGSRAYISAENGNSVSVVDTTQHSIIKTIELPRCEGTFQLKPKGLAVSSDGKRVYVTTGRGNSVAVIDGESLMLVQLIPVGQRPWGIALTEGGRKLYTANGLSNDVSVIDTQSNKVIATLKAGDGPWGIAL
;
A
#
# COMPACT_ATOMS: atom_id res chain seq x y z
N MET A 1 -0.42 90.98 -31.41
CA MET A 1 -0.28 89.83 -32.31
C MET A 1 0.59 88.81 -31.58
N ASN A 2 -0.10 87.90 -30.92
CA ASN A 2 0.57 86.82 -30.12
C ASN A 2 0.24 85.51 -30.78
N TYR A 3 1.26 84.70 -31.10
CA TYR A 3 1.11 83.37 -31.56
C TYR A 3 1.58 82.43 -30.40
N ASP A 4 0.62 81.66 -29.82
CA ASP A 4 0.86 80.66 -28.82
C ASP A 4 1.26 79.34 -29.51
N PHE A 5 2.42 78.83 -29.12
CA PHE A 5 2.98 77.54 -29.60
C PHE A 5 2.54 76.45 -28.61
N ILE A 6 1.63 75.56 -28.98
CA ILE A 6 1.17 74.42 -28.16
C ILE A 6 2.09 73.23 -28.45
N TRP A 7 2.86 72.80 -27.44
CA TRP A 7 3.61 71.53 -27.45
C TRP A 7 2.69 70.36 -27.13
N ARG A 8 2.44 69.48 -28.10
CA ARG A 8 1.86 68.15 -27.85
C ARG A 8 2.91 67.20 -27.34
N ARG A 9 2.80 66.76 -26.08
CA ARG A 9 3.57 65.64 -25.54
C ARG A 9 2.87 64.33 -25.95
N THR A 10 3.55 63.53 -26.76
CA THR A 10 3.15 62.15 -27.08
C THR A 10 3.59 61.24 -25.91
N VAL A 11 2.63 60.71 -25.18
CA VAL A 11 2.90 59.71 -24.17
C VAL A 11 2.99 58.36 -24.87
N GLN A 12 4.16 57.78 -24.99
CA GLN A 12 4.35 56.39 -25.39
C GLN A 12 4.00 55.48 -24.18
N ILE A 13 2.88 54.80 -24.25
CA ILE A 13 2.54 53.73 -23.32
C ILE A 13 3.33 52.51 -23.79
N GLY A 14 4.44 52.21 -23.13
CA GLY A 14 5.15 50.96 -23.28
C GLY A 14 4.33 49.81 -22.67
N LEU A 15 3.76 48.95 -23.51
CA LEU A 15 3.21 47.68 -23.07
C LEU A 15 4.32 46.80 -22.54
N LEU A 16 4.44 46.69 -21.23
CA LEU A 16 5.26 45.66 -20.59
C LEU A 16 4.57 44.30 -20.78
N VAL A 17 4.98 43.56 -21.80
CA VAL A 17 4.63 42.16 -21.95
C VAL A 17 5.46 41.37 -20.93
N LEU A 18 4.90 41.11 -19.75
CA LEU A 18 5.51 40.12 -18.86
C LEU A 18 5.38 38.73 -19.56
N PRO A 19 6.48 37.97 -19.69
CA PRO A 19 6.39 36.64 -20.19
C PRO A 19 5.56 35.83 -19.17
N LEU A 20 4.44 35.27 -19.61
CA LEU A 20 3.69 34.24 -18.90
C LEU A 20 4.62 33.03 -18.83
N LEU A 21 5.47 32.97 -17.80
CA LEU A 21 6.28 31.79 -17.50
C LEU A 21 5.32 30.62 -17.27
N CYS A 22 5.41 29.65 -18.14
CA CYS A 22 4.68 28.38 -18.13
C CYS A 22 4.68 27.72 -16.74
N LEU A 23 3.63 27.90 -15.98
CA LEU A 23 3.31 27.09 -14.78
C LEU A 23 2.89 25.66 -15.12
N SER A 24 2.86 25.28 -16.41
CA SER A 24 2.38 23.98 -16.89
C SER A 24 3.37 22.83 -16.73
N ASP A 25 4.62 23.06 -16.39
CA ASP A 25 5.64 22.00 -16.36
C ASP A 25 5.85 21.38 -14.95
N CYS A 26 5.26 21.97 -13.91
CA CYS A 26 5.35 21.45 -12.54
C CYS A 26 4.42 20.26 -12.23
N THR A 27 3.39 20.04 -13.03
CA THR A 27 2.36 19.02 -12.77
C THR A 27 2.58 17.69 -13.49
N LYS A 28 3.44 17.64 -14.49
CA LYS A 28 3.75 16.36 -15.17
C LYS A 28 4.72 15.53 -14.32
N PRO A 29 4.41 14.25 -14.12
CA PRO A 29 5.33 13.35 -13.43
C PRO A 29 6.67 13.28 -14.18
N LYS A 30 7.78 13.31 -13.44
CA LYS A 30 9.14 13.17 -14.01
C LYS A 30 9.81 11.84 -13.67
N GLY A 31 9.14 11.00 -12.84
CA GLY A 31 9.67 9.74 -12.37
C GLY A 31 8.59 8.71 -12.06
N PRO A 32 8.96 7.58 -11.45
CA PRO A 32 8.01 6.58 -10.99
C PRO A 32 6.97 7.19 -10.04
N LEU A 33 5.76 6.65 -10.10
CA LEU A 33 4.62 7.12 -9.32
C LEU A 33 4.36 6.19 -8.14
N ALA A 34 4.03 6.79 -6.98
CA ALA A 34 3.42 6.08 -5.88
C ALA A 34 1.93 6.39 -5.82
N PHE A 35 1.13 5.35 -5.59
CA PHE A 35 -0.32 5.44 -5.50
C PHE A 35 -0.76 5.06 -4.10
N ILE A 36 -1.53 5.91 -3.44
CA ILE A 36 -1.99 5.74 -2.08
C ILE A 36 -3.51 5.68 -2.08
N THR A 37 -4.10 4.57 -1.64
CA THR A 37 -5.53 4.50 -1.40
C THR A 37 -5.89 5.28 -0.15
N ASN A 38 -6.95 6.09 -0.24
CA ASN A 38 -7.53 6.81 0.89
C ASN A 38 -8.90 6.18 1.19
N GLU A 39 -8.95 5.42 2.27
CA GLU A 39 -10.05 4.50 2.59
C GLU A 39 -11.38 5.24 2.80
N ARG A 40 -11.36 6.34 3.58
CA ARG A 40 -12.59 7.00 4.03
C ARG A 40 -13.22 7.91 2.98
N ASP A 41 -12.43 8.55 2.15
CA ASP A 41 -12.96 9.41 1.09
C ASP A 41 -13.02 8.74 -0.29
N GLY A 42 -12.53 7.51 -0.41
CA GLY A 42 -12.57 6.73 -1.65
C GLY A 42 -11.80 7.38 -2.79
N THR A 43 -10.66 8.02 -2.47
CA THR A 43 -9.77 8.64 -3.45
C THR A 43 -8.43 7.93 -3.53
N ILE A 44 -7.66 8.21 -4.56
CA ILE A 44 -6.26 7.77 -4.70
C ILE A 44 -5.40 9.01 -4.85
N THR A 45 -4.44 9.17 -3.95
CA THR A 45 -3.39 10.19 -4.03
C THR A 45 -2.21 9.66 -4.82
N VAL A 46 -1.72 10.43 -5.80
CA VAL A 46 -0.58 10.07 -6.66
C VAL A 46 0.60 10.99 -6.36
N ILE A 47 1.74 10.39 -6.08
CA ILE A 47 2.99 11.07 -5.73
C ILE A 47 4.05 10.78 -6.80
N ASP A 48 4.75 11.82 -7.26
CA ASP A 48 5.99 11.66 -8.01
C ASP A 48 7.11 11.31 -7.02
N SER A 49 7.59 10.06 -7.05
CA SER A 49 8.55 9.55 -6.08
C SER A 49 9.98 10.07 -6.30
N THR A 50 10.25 10.72 -7.42
CA THR A 50 11.55 11.40 -7.64
C THR A 50 11.61 12.71 -6.87
N ARG A 51 10.52 13.49 -6.91
CA ARG A 51 10.45 14.84 -6.31
C ARG A 51 9.78 14.86 -4.94
N ASP A 52 9.14 13.78 -4.54
CA ASP A 52 8.32 13.67 -3.33
C ASP A 52 7.24 14.76 -3.27
N VAL A 53 6.46 14.87 -4.36
CA VAL A 53 5.36 15.82 -4.46
C VAL A 53 4.09 15.12 -4.95
N ILE A 54 2.94 15.55 -4.43
CA ILE A 54 1.64 15.10 -4.92
C ILE A 54 1.42 15.71 -6.30
N VAL A 55 1.16 14.87 -7.29
CA VAL A 55 0.88 15.32 -8.66
C VAL A 55 -0.60 15.40 -8.97
N ARG A 56 -1.42 14.57 -8.27
CA ARG A 56 -2.88 14.60 -8.36
C ARG A 56 -3.53 13.74 -7.29
N THR A 57 -4.83 13.92 -7.12
CA THR A 57 -5.72 13.00 -6.40
C THR A 57 -6.96 12.82 -7.25
N PHE A 58 -7.48 11.60 -7.38
CA PHE A 58 -8.69 11.31 -8.13
C PHE A 58 -9.66 10.43 -7.33
N LYS A 59 -10.95 10.59 -7.60
CA LYS A 59 -12.03 9.85 -6.94
C LYS A 59 -12.28 8.53 -7.66
N VAL A 60 -12.36 7.45 -6.88
CA VAL A 60 -12.78 6.12 -7.36
C VAL A 60 -14.14 5.75 -6.79
N GLY A 61 -14.34 6.03 -5.51
CA GLY A 61 -15.55 5.69 -4.75
C GLY A 61 -15.40 4.40 -3.98
N GLY A 62 -16.35 4.15 -3.06
CA GLY A 62 -16.26 3.02 -2.14
C GLY A 62 -15.16 3.20 -1.09
N ARG A 63 -14.92 2.16 -0.33
CA ARG A 63 -13.86 2.02 0.66
C ARG A 63 -12.66 1.35 0.00
N LEU A 64 -11.59 2.12 -0.23
CA LEU A 64 -10.42 1.65 -0.95
C LEU A 64 -9.38 1.08 0.02
N ARG A 65 -8.95 -0.16 -0.22
CA ARG A 65 -8.00 -0.87 0.63
C ARG A 65 -6.75 -1.30 -0.15
N GLY A 66 -6.56 -2.58 -0.35
CA GLY A 66 -5.42 -3.14 -1.06
C GLY A 66 -5.21 -2.51 -2.43
N ILE A 67 -3.96 -2.22 -2.77
CA ILE A 67 -3.58 -1.64 -4.07
C ILE A 67 -2.31 -2.30 -4.58
N ARG A 68 -2.25 -2.56 -5.88
CA ARG A 68 -1.06 -3.09 -6.55
C ARG A 68 -0.82 -2.36 -7.86
N LEU A 69 0.43 -2.09 -8.18
CA LEU A 69 0.83 -1.65 -9.51
C LEU A 69 0.76 -2.84 -10.46
N ALA A 70 0.18 -2.67 -11.64
CA ALA A 70 0.15 -3.73 -12.66
C ALA A 70 1.56 -4.00 -13.22
N ALA A 71 1.79 -5.22 -13.71
CA ALA A 71 3.09 -5.64 -14.23
C ALA A 71 3.58 -4.77 -15.39
N ASP A 72 2.66 -4.25 -16.20
CA ASP A 72 2.95 -3.30 -17.28
C ASP A 72 3.27 -1.88 -16.83
N LYS A 73 3.09 -1.59 -15.54
CA LYS A 73 3.23 -0.26 -14.92
C LYS A 73 2.35 0.84 -15.57
N GLN A 74 1.29 0.45 -16.30
CA GLN A 74 0.36 1.37 -16.97
C GLN A 74 -1.02 1.43 -16.32
N SER A 75 -1.23 0.65 -15.26
CA SER A 75 -2.47 0.60 -14.51
C SER A 75 -2.21 0.16 -13.07
N ILE A 76 -3.19 0.35 -12.22
CA ILE A 76 -3.22 -0.12 -10.83
C ILE A 76 -4.44 -1.00 -10.62
N TRP A 77 -4.30 -1.95 -9.71
CA TRP A 77 -5.37 -2.79 -9.21
C TRP A 77 -5.73 -2.34 -7.80
N VAL A 78 -7.03 -2.25 -7.48
CA VAL A 78 -7.52 -1.71 -6.20
C VAL A 78 -8.67 -2.54 -5.69
N ALA A 79 -8.61 -2.94 -4.42
CA ALA A 79 -9.75 -3.52 -3.72
C ALA A 79 -10.73 -2.40 -3.33
N ILE A 80 -12.00 -2.59 -3.69
CA ILE A 80 -13.09 -1.66 -3.42
C ILE A 80 -14.16 -2.44 -2.68
N SER A 81 -14.51 -1.98 -1.47
CA SER A 81 -15.63 -2.54 -0.73
C SER A 81 -16.65 -1.47 -0.36
N TYR A 82 -17.85 -1.92 -0.03
CA TYR A 82 -18.94 -1.07 0.41
C TYR A 82 -19.54 -1.63 1.69
N PRO A 83 -19.73 -0.82 2.74
CA PRO A 83 -20.40 -1.28 3.95
C PRO A 83 -21.76 -1.91 3.61
N THR A 84 -22.09 -3.03 4.23
CA THR A 84 -23.31 -3.82 3.98
C THR A 84 -24.62 -3.02 4.12
N ASN A 85 -24.59 -1.89 4.81
CA ASN A 85 -25.72 -0.97 4.97
C ASN A 85 -25.79 0.14 3.91
N GLN A 86 -24.84 0.19 2.97
CA GLN A 86 -24.83 1.14 1.85
C GLN A 86 -25.24 0.42 0.56
N ALA A 87 -26.49 0.60 0.15
CA ALA A 87 -27.09 -0.05 -1.03
C ALA A 87 -26.53 0.42 -2.40
N GLN A 88 -25.39 1.08 -2.46
CA GLN A 88 -24.91 1.75 -3.67
C GLN A 88 -23.49 1.32 -4.08
N GLY A 89 -23.23 0.05 -4.19
CA GLY A 89 -21.97 -0.41 -4.76
C GLY A 89 -21.80 -1.92 -4.66
N GLU A 90 -20.87 -2.44 -5.45
CA GLU A 90 -20.51 -3.84 -5.45
C GLU A 90 -19.04 -3.99 -5.06
N ASP A 91 -18.76 -4.93 -4.18
CA ASP A 91 -17.42 -5.32 -3.80
C ASP A 91 -16.68 -5.89 -5.00
N LYS A 92 -15.57 -5.27 -5.39
CA LYS A 92 -14.83 -5.62 -6.62
C LYS A 92 -13.33 -5.37 -6.45
N ILE A 93 -12.54 -6.04 -7.27
CA ILE A 93 -11.20 -5.57 -7.60
C ILE A 93 -11.29 -4.75 -8.89
N ALA A 94 -10.94 -3.48 -8.84
CA ALA A 94 -10.92 -2.60 -10.01
C ALA A 94 -9.53 -2.49 -10.60
N LYS A 95 -9.45 -2.50 -11.93
CA LYS A 95 -8.26 -2.08 -12.68
C LYS A 95 -8.48 -0.65 -13.15
N ILE A 96 -7.52 0.24 -12.87
CA ILE A 96 -7.64 1.70 -13.06
C ILE A 96 -6.42 2.16 -13.86
N ASP A 97 -6.64 2.96 -14.89
CA ASP A 97 -5.54 3.54 -15.68
C ASP A 97 -4.78 4.63 -14.90
N MET A 98 -3.66 5.06 -15.44
CA MET A 98 -2.84 6.11 -14.82
C MET A 98 -3.56 7.47 -14.75
N ASN A 99 -4.69 7.67 -15.41
CA ASN A 99 -5.48 8.90 -15.36
C ASN A 99 -6.61 8.84 -14.31
N GLY A 100 -6.84 7.68 -13.71
CA GLY A 100 -7.88 7.47 -12.71
C GLY A 100 -9.19 6.92 -13.27
N ASN A 101 -9.21 6.50 -14.53
CA ASN A 101 -10.39 5.87 -15.14
C ASN A 101 -10.42 4.39 -14.79
N VAL A 102 -11.55 3.92 -14.29
CA VAL A 102 -11.78 2.48 -14.08
C VAL A 102 -11.93 1.83 -15.45
N ILE A 103 -10.99 0.95 -15.82
CA ILE A 103 -10.97 0.25 -17.11
C ILE A 103 -11.59 -1.14 -17.03
N ALA A 104 -11.61 -1.76 -15.86
CA ALA A 104 -12.30 -3.03 -15.61
C ALA A 104 -12.62 -3.22 -14.13
N LYS A 105 -13.63 -4.05 -13.84
CA LYS A 105 -13.98 -4.51 -12.49
C LYS A 105 -14.10 -6.03 -12.50
N TYR A 106 -13.58 -6.66 -11.47
CA TYR A 106 -13.50 -8.12 -11.36
C TYR A 106 -14.21 -8.61 -10.11
N GLU A 107 -14.82 -9.81 -10.22
CA GLU A 107 -15.46 -10.47 -9.08
C GLU A 107 -14.44 -10.71 -7.94
N ALA A 108 -14.83 -10.36 -6.72
CA ALA A 108 -13.93 -10.36 -5.58
C ALA A 108 -14.41 -11.23 -4.40
N GLY A 109 -15.68 -11.54 -4.32
CA GLY A 109 -16.31 -11.99 -3.07
C GLY A 109 -16.75 -10.80 -2.22
N THR A 110 -16.98 -11.01 -0.92
CA THR A 110 -17.51 -10.00 0.00
C THR A 110 -16.40 -9.35 0.83
N ASP A 111 -16.46 -8.03 0.92
CA ASP A 111 -15.51 -7.17 1.64
C ASP A 111 -14.02 -7.51 1.37
N PRO A 112 -13.55 -7.29 0.12
CA PRO A 112 -12.16 -7.56 -0.23
C PRO A 112 -11.23 -6.58 0.48
N GLU A 113 -10.38 -7.09 1.38
CA GLU A 113 -9.41 -6.30 2.12
C GLU A 113 -8.11 -6.12 1.34
N ASN A 114 -7.47 -7.23 1.02
CA ASN A 114 -6.22 -7.25 0.27
C ASN A 114 -6.23 -8.39 -0.75
N PHE A 115 -5.35 -8.30 -1.73
CA PHE A 115 -5.25 -9.28 -2.80
C PHE A 115 -3.83 -9.32 -3.38
N VAL A 116 -3.53 -10.39 -4.07
CA VAL A 116 -2.35 -10.52 -4.92
C VAL A 116 -2.71 -11.09 -6.27
N LEU A 117 -1.86 -10.79 -7.27
CA LEU A 117 -1.95 -11.37 -8.60
C LEU A 117 -0.82 -12.38 -8.79
N ASN A 118 -1.07 -13.41 -9.58
CA ASN A 118 0.01 -14.22 -10.11
C ASN A 118 0.80 -13.42 -11.16
N LYS A 119 1.96 -13.94 -11.57
CA LYS A 119 2.94 -13.20 -12.36
C LYS A 119 2.43 -12.69 -13.72
N ASP A 120 1.52 -13.43 -14.35
CA ASP A 120 0.91 -13.07 -15.66
C ASP A 120 -0.42 -12.32 -15.51
N GLU A 121 -0.81 -11.96 -14.28
CA GLU A 121 -2.06 -11.27 -13.92
C GLU A 121 -3.33 -12.01 -14.38
N SER A 122 -3.26 -13.31 -14.65
CA SER A 122 -4.42 -14.11 -15.03
C SER A 122 -5.30 -14.54 -13.84
N ARG A 123 -4.77 -14.43 -12.60
CA ARG A 123 -5.47 -14.83 -11.37
C ARG A 123 -5.31 -13.79 -10.27
N LEU A 124 -6.42 -13.53 -9.60
CA LEU A 124 -6.48 -12.75 -8.36
C LEU A 124 -6.71 -13.71 -7.19
N TYR A 125 -5.92 -13.58 -6.12
CA TYR A 125 -6.12 -14.25 -4.84
C TYR A 125 -6.51 -13.18 -3.83
N ILE A 126 -7.70 -13.27 -3.24
CA ILE A 126 -8.36 -12.18 -2.53
C ILE A 126 -8.71 -12.64 -1.13
N ALA A 127 -8.37 -11.85 -0.12
CA ALA A 127 -8.82 -12.01 1.26
C ALA A 127 -10.19 -11.33 1.42
N ASN A 128 -11.22 -12.10 1.81
CA ASN A 128 -12.59 -11.63 1.97
C ASN A 128 -12.97 -11.62 3.46
N GLU A 129 -12.95 -10.43 4.09
CA GLU A 129 -13.02 -10.25 5.53
C GLU A 129 -14.32 -10.84 6.10
N ASP A 130 -15.47 -10.39 5.62
CA ASP A 130 -16.79 -10.74 6.16
C ASP A 130 -17.14 -12.21 6.03
N SER A 131 -16.62 -12.90 5.02
CA SER A 131 -17.00 -14.30 4.73
C SER A 131 -16.08 -15.35 5.36
N GLY A 132 -14.89 -14.95 5.84
CA GLY A 132 -13.87 -15.91 6.30
C GLY A 132 -13.26 -16.75 5.18
N LEU A 133 -13.36 -16.28 3.93
CA LEU A 133 -12.92 -17.00 2.74
C LEU A 133 -11.74 -16.30 2.05
N ALA A 134 -10.96 -17.08 1.32
CA ALA A 134 -10.17 -16.58 0.22
C ALA A 134 -10.84 -16.95 -1.10
N SER A 135 -10.86 -16.01 -2.06
CA SER A 135 -11.39 -16.23 -3.39
C SER A 135 -10.26 -16.23 -4.42
N VAL A 136 -10.41 -17.06 -5.45
CA VAL A 136 -9.55 -17.04 -6.64
C VAL A 136 -10.40 -16.64 -7.84
N THR A 137 -10.06 -15.51 -8.45
CA THR A 137 -10.77 -14.99 -9.62
C THR A 137 -9.96 -15.18 -10.88
N ASP A 138 -10.56 -15.77 -11.91
CA ASP A 138 -10.04 -15.80 -13.26
C ASP A 138 -10.27 -14.43 -13.90
N VAL A 139 -9.19 -13.75 -14.25
CA VAL A 139 -9.24 -12.37 -14.78
C VAL A 139 -9.85 -12.35 -16.18
N GLN A 140 -9.52 -13.33 -17.03
CA GLN A 140 -10.06 -13.39 -18.39
C GLN A 140 -11.55 -13.70 -18.41
N ALA A 141 -11.98 -14.68 -17.61
CA ALA A 141 -13.39 -15.08 -17.53
C ALA A 141 -14.22 -14.17 -16.63
N ASN A 142 -13.58 -13.29 -15.85
CA ASN A 142 -14.18 -12.42 -14.85
C ASN A 142 -15.13 -13.15 -13.91
N ARG A 143 -14.68 -14.26 -13.33
CA ARG A 143 -15.47 -15.06 -12.39
C ARG A 143 -14.62 -15.69 -11.32
N VAL A 144 -15.19 -15.87 -10.15
CA VAL A 144 -14.60 -16.67 -9.07
C VAL A 144 -14.56 -18.13 -9.50
N ILE A 145 -13.37 -18.73 -9.51
CA ILE A 145 -13.14 -20.12 -9.91
C ILE A 145 -12.88 -21.05 -8.71
N ALA A 146 -12.48 -20.48 -7.57
CA ALA A 146 -12.33 -21.19 -6.31
C ALA A 146 -12.64 -20.26 -5.13
N SER A 147 -13.19 -20.82 -4.08
CA SER A 147 -13.42 -20.15 -2.80
C SER A 147 -13.15 -21.16 -1.70
N MET A 148 -12.39 -20.76 -0.67
CA MET A 148 -11.95 -21.68 0.37
C MET A 148 -11.91 -21.02 1.73
N PRO A 149 -12.31 -21.72 2.81
CA PRO A 149 -12.19 -21.20 4.17
C PRO A 149 -10.71 -21.04 4.56
N VAL A 150 -10.36 -19.89 5.11
CA VAL A 150 -8.99 -19.56 5.52
C VAL A 150 -8.89 -19.09 6.98
N GLY A 151 -10.01 -18.94 7.64
CA GLY A 151 -10.14 -18.44 9.02
C GLY A 151 -11.03 -17.21 9.09
N LEU A 152 -11.27 -16.72 10.29
CA LEU A 152 -12.13 -15.55 10.53
C LEU A 152 -11.37 -14.25 10.27
N GLU A 153 -12.04 -13.30 9.60
CA GLU A 153 -11.50 -11.99 9.23
C GLU A 153 -10.19 -12.09 8.43
N PRO A 154 -10.23 -12.66 7.20
CA PRO A 154 -9.07 -12.64 6.32
C PRO A 154 -8.69 -11.20 5.94
N GLU A 155 -7.41 -10.84 6.11
CA GLU A 155 -6.96 -9.46 5.93
C GLU A 155 -5.86 -9.35 4.86
N GLY A 156 -4.70 -9.92 5.11
CA GLY A 156 -3.53 -9.82 4.25
C GLY A 156 -3.45 -10.92 3.22
N ALA A 157 -2.92 -10.58 2.04
CA ALA A 157 -2.60 -11.51 0.97
C ALA A 157 -1.20 -11.25 0.44
N ALA A 158 -0.35 -12.29 0.37
CA ALA A 158 0.99 -12.22 -0.19
C ALA A 158 1.26 -13.43 -1.09
N ILE A 159 2.00 -13.23 -2.19
CA ILE A 159 2.42 -14.30 -3.09
C ILE A 159 3.93 -14.46 -3.06
N SER A 160 4.41 -15.70 -3.05
CA SER A 160 5.84 -16.00 -3.12
C SER A 160 6.45 -15.55 -4.45
N PRO A 161 7.76 -15.18 -4.49
CA PRO A 161 8.39 -14.67 -5.71
C PRO A 161 8.37 -15.65 -6.89
N ASP A 162 8.35 -16.96 -6.63
CA ASP A 162 8.20 -17.99 -7.64
C ASP A 162 6.74 -18.17 -8.12
N GLY A 163 5.79 -17.45 -7.48
CA GLY A 163 4.37 -17.48 -7.78
C GLY A 163 3.65 -18.73 -7.29
N ARG A 164 4.29 -19.62 -6.53
CA ARG A 164 3.71 -20.91 -6.14
C ARG A 164 2.81 -20.85 -4.92
N TRP A 165 3.15 -20.00 -3.93
CA TRP A 165 2.46 -19.96 -2.65
C TRP A 165 1.77 -18.63 -2.44
N VAL A 166 0.51 -18.68 -2.05
CA VAL A 166 -0.20 -17.51 -1.51
C VAL A 166 -0.43 -17.71 -0.02
N TYR A 167 -0.06 -16.70 0.76
CA TYR A 167 -0.34 -16.62 2.19
C TYR A 167 -1.50 -15.68 2.42
N ILE A 168 -2.53 -16.16 3.12
CA ILE A 168 -3.66 -15.36 3.59
C ILE A 168 -3.59 -15.32 5.12
N THR A 169 -3.53 -14.12 5.68
CA THR A 169 -3.60 -13.91 7.13
C THR A 169 -5.05 -13.80 7.55
N SER A 170 -5.42 -14.35 8.72
CA SER A 170 -6.78 -14.29 9.27
C SER A 170 -6.71 -13.75 10.70
N GLU A 171 -7.25 -12.54 10.90
CA GLU A 171 -7.10 -11.75 12.13
C GLU A 171 -7.61 -12.46 13.38
N SER A 172 -8.89 -12.76 13.38
CA SER A 172 -9.56 -13.36 14.56
C SER A 172 -9.15 -14.80 14.80
N SER A 173 -8.75 -15.54 13.76
CA SER A 173 -8.22 -16.89 13.89
C SER A 173 -6.76 -16.94 14.31
N SER A 174 -6.01 -15.83 14.21
CA SER A 174 -4.56 -15.79 14.48
C SER A 174 -3.76 -16.79 13.64
N THR A 175 -4.17 -16.98 12.37
CA THR A 175 -3.58 -17.98 11.47
C THR A 175 -3.07 -17.36 10.17
N VAL A 176 -2.21 -18.14 9.50
CA VAL A 176 -1.90 -17.98 8.07
C VAL A 176 -2.29 -19.25 7.36
N THR A 177 -3.06 -19.12 6.28
CA THR A 177 -3.37 -20.22 5.37
C THR A 177 -2.52 -20.11 4.11
N VAL A 178 -1.88 -21.21 3.74
CA VAL A 178 -1.04 -21.37 2.56
C VAL A 178 -1.85 -22.02 1.44
N ILE A 179 -1.92 -21.36 0.29
CA ILE A 179 -2.62 -21.84 -0.90
C ILE A 179 -1.58 -22.19 -1.97
N ASP A 180 -1.64 -23.40 -2.55
CA ASP A 180 -0.86 -23.76 -3.74
C ASP A 180 -1.58 -23.21 -4.99
N THR A 181 -0.93 -22.29 -5.70
CA THR A 181 -1.50 -21.63 -6.89
C THR A 181 -1.72 -22.56 -8.08
N ARG A 182 -1.06 -23.74 -8.10
CA ARG A 182 -1.24 -24.73 -9.18
C ARG A 182 -2.55 -25.49 -9.03
N THR A 183 -3.03 -25.66 -7.81
CA THR A 183 -4.26 -26.38 -7.49
C THR A 183 -5.39 -25.47 -7.05
N ASN A 184 -5.06 -24.22 -6.63
CA ASN A 184 -5.95 -23.29 -5.96
C ASN A 184 -6.59 -23.91 -4.70
N GLN A 185 -5.81 -24.70 -3.95
CA GLN A 185 -6.27 -25.36 -2.72
C GLN A 185 -5.38 -24.99 -1.53
N PRO A 186 -5.94 -24.87 -0.34
CA PRO A 186 -5.16 -24.72 0.88
C PRO A 186 -4.37 -26.00 1.15
N VAL A 187 -3.08 -25.86 1.45
CA VAL A 187 -2.20 -27.01 1.74
C VAL A 187 -1.74 -27.02 3.19
N LYS A 188 -1.78 -25.88 3.87
CA LYS A 188 -1.38 -25.77 5.28
C LYS A 188 -2.01 -24.54 5.92
N THR A 189 -2.36 -24.67 7.20
CA THR A 189 -2.69 -23.54 8.06
C THR A 189 -1.84 -23.63 9.31
N PHE A 190 -1.26 -22.52 9.76
CA PHE A 190 -0.45 -22.48 10.97
C PHE A 190 -0.74 -21.23 11.80
N LEU A 191 -0.56 -21.36 13.12
CA LEU A 191 -0.76 -20.27 14.07
C LEU A 191 0.40 -19.27 14.01
N VAL A 192 0.08 -18.00 14.18
CA VAL A 192 1.00 -16.88 14.32
C VAL A 192 0.63 -16.01 15.52
N GLY A 193 1.27 -14.88 15.73
CA GLY A 193 0.86 -13.93 16.77
C GLY A 193 -0.58 -13.44 16.56
N ALA A 194 -1.22 -12.99 17.66
CA ALA A 194 -2.61 -12.57 17.66
C ALA A 194 -2.86 -11.38 16.72
N ARG A 195 -3.94 -11.47 15.94
CA ARG A 195 -4.38 -10.50 14.94
C ARG A 195 -3.32 -10.24 13.86
N PRO A 196 -2.98 -11.26 13.04
CA PRO A 196 -2.06 -11.08 11.93
C PRO A 196 -2.67 -10.15 10.86
N ARG A 197 -1.85 -9.22 10.35
CA ARG A 197 -2.32 -8.19 9.40
C ARG A 197 -1.77 -8.44 8.00
N GLU A 198 -0.49 -8.49 7.85
CA GLU A 198 0.15 -8.61 6.55
C GLU A 198 1.23 -9.68 6.56
N ALA A 199 1.49 -10.23 5.38
CA ALA A 199 2.61 -11.10 5.10
C ALA A 199 3.46 -10.52 3.96
N VAL A 200 4.78 -10.73 3.99
CA VAL A 200 5.68 -10.38 2.89
C VAL A 200 6.76 -11.44 2.75
N PHE A 201 7.08 -11.83 1.53
CA PHE A 201 8.18 -12.76 1.24
C PHE A 201 9.48 -12.00 1.00
N THR A 202 10.61 -12.62 1.34
CA THR A 202 11.92 -12.18 0.84
C THR A 202 12.02 -12.41 -0.67
N VAL A 203 12.87 -11.64 -1.35
CA VAL A 203 13.01 -11.74 -2.83
C VAL A 203 13.50 -13.10 -3.29
N ASP A 204 14.34 -13.78 -2.47
CA ASP A 204 14.78 -15.15 -2.71
C ASP A 204 13.73 -16.22 -2.40
N GLY A 205 12.60 -15.79 -1.81
CA GLY A 205 11.50 -16.66 -1.43
C GLY A 205 11.77 -17.57 -0.25
N SER A 206 12.95 -17.53 0.39
CA SER A 206 13.32 -18.46 1.47
C SER A 206 12.58 -18.19 2.78
N ARG A 207 12.15 -16.93 3.01
CA ARG A 207 11.47 -16.52 4.22
C ARG A 207 10.23 -15.70 3.92
N ALA A 208 9.30 -15.70 4.86
CA ALA A 208 8.22 -14.74 4.92
C ALA A 208 8.15 -14.12 6.32
N TYR A 209 7.70 -12.87 6.39
CA TYR A 209 7.46 -12.14 7.62
C TYR A 209 5.98 -11.88 7.75
N ILE A 210 5.41 -12.09 8.93
CA ILE A 210 3.99 -11.85 9.23
C ILE A 210 3.89 -10.92 10.43
N SER A 211 3.24 -9.78 10.28
CA SER A 211 2.96 -8.86 11.37
C SER A 211 1.74 -9.31 12.16
N ALA A 212 1.79 -9.20 13.49
CA ALA A 212 0.71 -9.54 14.40
C ALA A 212 0.36 -8.35 15.29
N GLU A 213 -0.75 -7.67 14.99
CA GLU A 213 -1.12 -6.40 15.62
C GLU A 213 -1.30 -6.55 17.13
N ASN A 214 -2.13 -7.49 17.56
CA ASN A 214 -2.40 -7.73 18.98
C ASN A 214 -1.30 -8.57 19.65
N GLY A 215 -0.59 -9.39 18.87
CA GLY A 215 0.60 -10.08 19.33
C GLY A 215 1.79 -9.16 19.60
N ASN A 216 1.77 -7.93 19.05
CA ASN A 216 2.88 -6.97 19.10
C ASN A 216 4.21 -7.57 18.63
N SER A 217 4.16 -8.40 17.60
CA SER A 217 5.28 -9.20 17.13
C SER A 217 5.30 -9.33 15.61
N VAL A 218 6.43 -9.82 15.10
CA VAL A 218 6.61 -10.24 13.71
C VAL A 218 7.09 -11.68 13.70
N SER A 219 6.31 -12.57 13.08
CA SER A 219 6.72 -13.97 12.87
C SER A 219 7.60 -14.09 11.63
N VAL A 220 8.69 -14.81 11.74
CA VAL A 220 9.58 -15.18 10.65
C VAL A 220 9.32 -16.64 10.28
N VAL A 221 9.01 -16.90 9.03
CA VAL A 221 8.57 -18.20 8.53
C VAL A 221 9.58 -18.74 7.53
N ASP A 222 9.97 -20.02 7.68
CA ASP A 222 10.60 -20.82 6.63
C ASP A 222 9.52 -21.21 5.60
N THR A 223 9.69 -20.77 4.37
CA THR A 223 8.68 -20.95 3.31
C THR A 223 8.74 -22.34 2.66
N THR A 224 9.79 -23.10 2.87
CA THR A 224 9.89 -24.48 2.37
C THR A 224 9.08 -25.43 3.23
N GLN A 225 9.02 -25.16 4.54
CA GLN A 225 8.28 -25.95 5.51
C GLN A 225 6.97 -25.29 5.95
N HIS A 226 6.74 -24.00 5.59
CA HIS A 226 5.64 -23.18 6.08
C HIS A 226 5.52 -23.25 7.62
N SER A 227 6.63 -22.98 8.31
CA SER A 227 6.72 -23.03 9.76
C SER A 227 7.49 -21.85 10.34
N ILE A 228 7.08 -21.40 11.53
CA ILE A 228 7.74 -20.29 12.22
C ILE A 228 9.11 -20.76 12.68
N ILE A 229 10.15 -19.99 12.31
CA ILE A 229 11.53 -20.20 12.77
C ILE A 229 11.91 -19.21 13.88
N LYS A 230 11.22 -18.06 13.96
CA LYS A 230 11.41 -17.08 15.03
C LYS A 230 10.21 -16.17 15.16
N THR A 231 9.92 -15.72 16.37
CA THR A 231 9.02 -14.60 16.64
C THR A 231 9.85 -13.44 17.19
N ILE A 232 9.71 -12.27 16.57
CA ILE A 232 10.38 -11.04 16.97
C ILE A 232 9.37 -10.23 17.78
N GLU A 233 9.57 -10.14 19.08
CA GLU A 233 8.74 -9.30 19.95
C GLU A 233 9.14 -7.83 19.77
N LEU A 234 8.17 -6.95 19.54
CA LEU A 234 8.42 -5.53 19.51
C LEU A 234 8.34 -4.94 20.93
N PRO A 235 9.14 -3.91 21.23
CA PRO A 235 9.12 -3.30 22.55
C PRO A 235 7.73 -2.72 22.86
N ARG A 236 7.46 -2.57 24.14
CA ARG A 236 6.32 -1.79 24.66
C ARG A 236 6.82 -0.39 24.98
N CYS A 237 6.11 0.63 24.54
CA CYS A 237 6.38 1.98 24.97
C CYS A 237 6.08 2.14 26.47
N GLU A 238 6.70 3.11 27.13
CA GLU A 238 6.46 3.40 28.54
C GLU A 238 4.97 3.46 28.87
N GLY A 239 4.53 2.75 29.89
CA GLY A 239 3.15 2.76 30.39
C GLY A 239 2.19 1.75 29.76
N THR A 240 2.65 0.64 29.10
CA THR A 240 1.83 -0.46 28.57
C THR A 240 1.41 -0.38 27.10
N PHE A 241 1.75 0.67 26.36
CA PHE A 241 1.37 0.76 24.95
C PHE A 241 2.13 -0.23 24.08
N GLN A 242 1.38 -1.12 23.42
CA GLN A 242 1.90 -1.96 22.34
C GLN A 242 2.04 -1.13 21.07
N LEU A 243 3.08 -1.41 20.27
CA LEU A 243 3.36 -0.73 19.01
C LEU A 243 2.32 -1.04 17.92
N LYS A 244 1.69 -2.24 17.96
CA LYS A 244 0.65 -2.67 17.03
C LYS A 244 1.14 -2.72 15.58
N PRO A 245 2.04 -3.67 15.23
CA PRO A 245 2.57 -3.81 13.88
C PRO A 245 1.48 -4.13 12.85
N LYS A 246 1.64 -3.57 11.62
CA LYS A 246 0.70 -3.70 10.51
C LYS A 246 1.42 -4.02 9.21
N GLY A 247 1.65 -3.03 8.33
CA GLY A 247 2.28 -3.20 7.04
C GLY A 247 3.74 -3.62 7.10
N LEU A 248 4.19 -4.36 6.11
CA LEU A 248 5.52 -4.94 6.00
C LEU A 248 6.17 -4.60 4.65
N ALA A 249 7.46 -4.29 4.66
CA ALA A 249 8.29 -4.22 3.47
C ALA A 249 9.67 -4.81 3.74
N VAL A 250 10.23 -5.52 2.76
CA VAL A 250 11.56 -6.13 2.84
C VAL A 250 12.46 -5.54 1.76
N SER A 251 13.69 -5.17 2.11
CA SER A 251 14.67 -4.73 1.12
C SER A 251 15.02 -5.86 0.14
N SER A 252 15.40 -5.49 -1.09
CA SER A 252 15.68 -6.47 -2.15
C SER A 252 16.82 -7.44 -1.80
N ASP A 253 17.75 -7.03 -0.94
CA ASP A 253 18.84 -7.85 -0.42
C ASP A 253 18.46 -8.66 0.83
N GLY A 254 17.23 -8.55 1.32
CA GLY A 254 16.73 -9.22 2.52
C GLY A 254 17.31 -8.72 3.84
N LYS A 255 18.18 -7.71 3.83
CA LYS A 255 18.90 -7.25 5.03
C LYS A 255 18.10 -6.32 5.93
N ARG A 256 17.01 -5.76 5.44
CA ARG A 256 16.14 -4.87 6.23
C ARG A 256 14.69 -5.26 6.06
N VAL A 257 14.00 -5.32 7.18
CA VAL A 257 12.54 -5.47 7.25
C VAL A 257 11.98 -4.24 7.93
N TYR A 258 11.06 -3.59 7.27
CA TYR A 258 10.38 -2.40 7.75
C TYR A 258 8.95 -2.74 8.12
N VAL A 259 8.52 -2.32 9.30
CA VAL A 259 7.21 -2.67 9.86
C VAL A 259 6.53 -1.39 10.35
N THR A 260 5.38 -1.03 9.80
CA THR A 260 4.59 0.06 10.37
C THR A 260 4.02 -0.35 11.72
N THR A 261 3.99 0.57 12.67
CA THR A 261 3.47 0.35 14.00
C THR A 261 2.28 1.27 14.26
N GLY A 262 1.07 0.72 14.08
CA GLY A 262 -0.17 1.50 14.02
C GLY A 262 -0.46 2.37 15.24
N ARG A 263 -0.13 1.94 16.45
CA ARG A 263 -0.24 2.77 17.68
C ARG A 263 1.09 3.37 18.13
N GLY A 264 2.20 2.82 17.64
CA GLY A 264 3.53 3.36 17.90
C GLY A 264 3.84 4.61 17.06
N ASN A 265 3.02 4.91 16.04
CA ASN A 265 3.24 6.03 15.11
C ASN A 265 4.69 6.05 14.59
N SER A 266 5.19 4.88 14.23
CA SER A 266 6.58 4.70 13.81
C SER A 266 6.71 3.56 12.80
N VAL A 267 7.88 3.50 12.18
CA VAL A 267 8.35 2.34 11.42
C VAL A 267 9.42 1.64 12.24
N ALA A 268 9.21 0.37 12.57
CA ALA A 268 10.24 -0.47 13.15
C ALA A 268 11.16 -0.99 12.04
N VAL A 269 12.47 -0.79 12.22
CA VAL A 269 13.51 -1.33 11.33
C VAL A 269 14.11 -2.55 11.99
N ILE A 270 13.98 -3.69 11.34
CA ILE A 270 14.51 -4.98 11.80
C ILE A 270 15.67 -5.37 10.89
N ASP A 271 16.75 -5.86 11.47
CA ASP A 271 17.85 -6.45 10.73
C ASP A 271 17.47 -7.88 10.29
N GLY A 272 17.51 -8.14 8.98
CA GLY A 272 17.04 -9.38 8.38
C GLY A 272 17.94 -10.60 8.64
N GLU A 273 19.19 -10.39 9.06
CA GLU A 273 20.13 -11.46 9.39
C GLU A 273 20.06 -11.85 10.88
N SER A 274 20.23 -10.87 11.77
CA SER A 274 20.16 -11.09 13.23
C SER A 274 18.73 -11.24 13.75
N LEU A 275 17.74 -10.77 12.98
CA LEU A 275 16.33 -10.74 13.35
C LEU A 275 16.10 -9.94 14.65
N MET A 276 16.79 -8.81 14.77
CA MET A 276 16.72 -7.91 15.91
C MET A 276 16.17 -6.54 15.47
N LEU A 277 15.39 -5.91 16.34
CA LEU A 277 14.99 -4.52 16.15
C LEU A 277 16.23 -3.61 16.22
N VAL A 278 16.42 -2.80 15.18
CA VAL A 278 17.52 -1.83 15.06
C VAL A 278 17.08 -0.44 15.54
N GLN A 279 15.90 0.01 15.09
CA GLN A 279 15.45 1.38 15.30
C GLN A 279 13.94 1.50 15.15
N LEU A 280 13.38 2.52 15.80
CA LEU A 280 12.04 3.03 15.53
C LEU A 280 12.16 4.41 14.87
N ILE A 281 11.54 4.59 13.71
CA ILE A 281 11.51 5.86 12.97
C ILE A 281 10.15 6.50 13.20
N PRO A 282 10.03 7.64 13.89
CA PRO A 282 8.75 8.34 14.05
C PRO A 282 8.18 8.77 12.69
N VAL A 283 6.87 8.56 12.48
CA VAL A 283 6.11 8.94 11.28
C VAL A 283 4.76 9.57 11.69
N GLY A 284 3.86 9.78 10.74
CA GLY A 284 2.51 10.25 11.05
C GLY A 284 1.68 9.26 11.88
N GLN A 285 0.45 9.65 12.19
CA GLN A 285 -0.39 8.87 13.12
C GLN A 285 -1.04 7.68 12.44
N ARG A 286 -1.01 6.53 13.12
CA ARG A 286 -1.58 5.24 12.69
C ARG A 286 -1.11 4.83 11.30
N PRO A 287 0.19 4.63 11.10
CA PRO A 287 0.69 4.12 9.83
C PRO A 287 0.15 2.70 9.56
N TRP A 288 -0.39 2.51 8.34
CA TRP A 288 -0.93 1.25 7.84
C TRP A 288 -0.02 0.64 6.79
N GLY A 289 -0.24 0.99 5.53
CA GLY A 289 0.54 0.51 4.42
C GLY A 289 1.95 1.10 4.38
N ILE A 290 2.84 0.35 3.76
CA ILE A 290 4.25 0.69 3.61
C ILE A 290 4.76 0.13 2.29
N ALA A 291 5.60 0.87 1.57
CA ALA A 291 6.22 0.39 0.35
C ALA A 291 7.61 0.99 0.15
N LEU A 292 8.53 0.17 -0.38
CA LEU A 292 9.87 0.59 -0.80
C LEU A 292 9.87 0.97 -2.28
N THR A 293 10.60 2.00 -2.66
CA THR A 293 10.93 2.25 -4.06
C THR A 293 11.75 1.11 -4.65
N GLU A 294 11.69 0.93 -5.97
CA GLU A 294 12.40 -0.16 -6.70
C GLU A 294 13.90 -0.26 -6.33
N GLY A 295 14.58 0.88 -6.14
CA GLY A 295 15.98 0.90 -5.68
C GLY A 295 16.17 0.79 -4.16
N GLY A 296 15.10 0.61 -3.39
CA GLY A 296 15.14 0.52 -1.93
C GLY A 296 15.57 1.81 -1.20
N ARG A 297 15.78 2.92 -1.92
CA ARG A 297 16.32 4.17 -1.37
C ARG A 297 15.33 4.94 -0.54
N LYS A 298 14.06 4.87 -0.89
CA LYS A 298 12.97 5.53 -0.17
C LYS A 298 11.90 4.54 0.26
N LEU A 299 11.32 4.83 1.40
CA LEU A 299 10.21 4.09 1.98
C LEU A 299 9.05 5.06 2.23
N TYR A 300 7.87 4.68 1.83
CA TYR A 300 6.65 5.46 2.02
C TYR A 300 5.74 4.80 3.03
N THR A 301 5.08 5.57 3.91
CA THR A 301 4.07 5.08 4.85
C THR A 301 2.76 5.83 4.70
N ALA A 302 1.65 5.10 4.65
CA ALA A 302 0.31 5.65 4.65
C ALA A 302 -0.18 5.85 6.09
N ASN A 303 -0.31 7.09 6.55
CA ASN A 303 -0.62 7.42 7.94
C ASN A 303 -2.11 7.73 8.08
N GLY A 304 -2.89 6.72 8.45
CA GLY A 304 -4.36 6.71 8.35
C GLY A 304 -5.11 7.69 9.25
N LEU A 305 -4.52 8.17 10.35
CA LEU A 305 -5.16 9.16 11.23
C LEU A 305 -4.66 10.58 11.03
N SER A 306 -3.41 10.79 10.62
CA SER A 306 -2.91 12.12 10.30
C SER A 306 -3.19 12.56 8.86
N ASN A 307 -3.73 11.66 8.02
CA ASN A 307 -4.10 11.94 6.64
C ASN A 307 -2.89 12.44 5.82
N ASP A 308 -1.76 11.77 6.00
CA ASP A 308 -0.51 12.09 5.32
C ASP A 308 0.29 10.85 4.95
N VAL A 309 1.34 11.07 4.18
CA VAL A 309 2.33 10.07 3.79
C VAL A 309 3.69 10.55 4.26
N SER A 310 4.40 9.74 5.03
CA SER A 310 5.80 10.01 5.36
C SER A 310 6.71 9.36 4.34
N VAL A 311 7.72 10.10 3.88
CA VAL A 311 8.79 9.63 3.01
C VAL A 311 10.06 9.50 3.85
N ILE A 312 10.63 8.30 3.87
CA ILE A 312 11.79 7.97 4.68
C ILE A 312 12.97 7.67 3.73
N ASP A 313 14.12 8.29 3.96
CA ASP A 313 15.38 7.88 3.36
C ASP A 313 15.92 6.66 4.13
N THR A 314 16.07 5.54 3.45
CA THR A 314 16.43 4.26 4.07
C THR A 314 17.91 4.15 4.45
N GLN A 315 18.75 5.01 3.90
CA GLN A 315 20.17 5.05 4.26
C GLN A 315 20.38 5.74 5.61
N SER A 316 19.68 6.86 5.83
CA SER A 316 19.75 7.62 7.09
C SER A 316 18.72 7.20 8.11
N ASN A 317 17.70 6.42 7.72
CA ASN A 317 16.52 6.07 8.51
C ASN A 317 15.81 7.32 9.09
N LYS A 318 15.64 8.35 8.25
CA LYS A 318 14.99 9.61 8.65
C LYS A 318 13.85 9.96 7.71
N VAL A 319 12.79 10.53 8.26
CA VAL A 319 11.73 11.16 7.46
C VAL A 319 12.32 12.38 6.76
N ILE A 320 12.24 12.42 5.43
CA ILE A 320 12.74 13.51 4.58
C ILE A 320 11.61 14.38 4.02
N ALA A 321 10.38 13.87 3.99
CA ALA A 321 9.19 14.61 3.60
C ALA A 321 7.93 14.05 4.27
N THR A 322 6.94 14.91 4.45
CA THR A 322 5.57 14.53 4.84
C THR A 322 4.61 15.20 3.87
N LEU A 323 3.77 14.40 3.21
CA LEU A 323 2.88 14.84 2.14
C LEU A 323 1.44 14.63 2.58
N LYS A 324 0.60 15.66 2.44
CA LYS A 324 -0.81 15.55 2.81
C LYS A 324 -1.56 14.69 1.77
N ALA A 325 -2.17 13.60 2.21
CA ALA A 325 -2.99 12.72 1.36
C ALA A 325 -4.49 13.01 1.53
N GLY A 326 -5.35 12.15 0.97
CA GLY A 326 -6.78 12.15 1.22
C GLY A 326 -7.13 11.61 2.62
N ASP A 327 -8.41 11.37 2.88
CA ASP A 327 -8.86 10.92 4.19
C ASP A 327 -8.66 9.40 4.37
N GLY A 328 -7.91 9.03 5.38
CA GLY A 328 -7.60 7.63 5.72
C GLY A 328 -6.65 6.93 4.76
N PRO A 329 -5.41 7.42 4.53
CA PRO A 329 -4.42 6.68 3.76
C PRO A 329 -4.25 5.26 4.28
N TRP A 330 -4.35 4.26 3.38
CA TRP A 330 -4.35 2.84 3.77
C TRP A 330 -3.27 2.03 3.03
N GLY A 331 -3.40 1.82 1.74
CA GLY A 331 -2.49 1.02 0.91
C GLY A 331 -1.54 1.88 0.07
N ILE A 332 -0.40 1.32 -0.31
CA ILE A 332 0.60 1.97 -1.17
C ILE A 332 1.05 0.99 -2.25
N ALA A 333 1.08 1.46 -3.50
CA ALA A 333 1.72 0.79 -4.63
C ALA A 333 2.78 1.70 -5.26
N LEU A 334 3.94 1.13 -5.59
CA LEU A 334 5.08 1.80 -6.20
C LEU A 334 5.60 1.04 -7.41
#